data_66cdfa98d16f0c72cb61f0020e1b9c25
#
_entry.id   66cdfa98d16f0c72cb61f0020e1b9c25
#
_cell.length_a   1.000
_cell.length_b   1.000
_cell.length_c   1.000
_cell.angle_alpha   90.00
_cell.angle_beta   90.00
_cell.angle_gamma   90.00
#
_symmetry.space_group_name_H-M   'P 1'
#
loop_
_entity.id
_entity.type
_entity.pdbx_description
1 polymer ?
#
loop_
_entity_poly.entity_id
_entity_poly.type
_entity_poly.pdbx_seq_one_letter_code
_entity_poly.pdbx_strand_id
1 'polypeptide(L)'
;MSTYILVVDDESDVESMFRQHFRRDLRAGRFTMEFANSAPAALEQVKRNPDPSLILSDINMPGMSGLEMLPRVKAARPNVPVIMVTAYGDEATRKKATELGAAGFLTKPIDFGLLRREIDQRMERTA
;
A
#
# COMPACT_ATOMS: atom_id res chain seq x y z
N MET A 1 -13.85 -11.64 10.05
CA MET A 1 -13.56 -10.56 9.10
C MET A 1 -12.25 -10.83 8.40
N SER A 2 -12.24 -10.69 7.10
CA SER A 2 -11.01 -10.89 6.35
C SER A 2 -10.19 -9.61 6.33
N THR A 3 -8.92 -9.73 6.68
CA THR A 3 -7.95 -8.64 6.60
C THR A 3 -7.37 -8.64 5.18
N TYR A 4 -7.30 -7.49 4.53
CA TYR A 4 -6.64 -7.46 3.24
C TYR A 4 -5.74 -6.24 3.09
N ILE A 5 -4.75 -6.39 2.23
CA ILE A 5 -3.76 -5.37 1.90
C ILE A 5 -3.94 -5.03 0.43
N LEU A 6 -4.07 -3.75 0.13
CA LEU A 6 -4.18 -3.28 -1.24
C LEU A 6 -2.83 -2.76 -1.70
N VAL A 7 -2.32 -3.29 -2.80
CA VAL A 7 -1.05 -2.89 -3.39
C VAL A 7 -1.34 -2.14 -4.68
N VAL A 8 -0.84 -0.91 -4.79
CA VAL A 8 -1.08 -0.05 -5.96
C VAL A 8 0.25 0.20 -6.66
N ASP A 9 0.39 -0.32 -7.87
CA ASP A 9 1.61 -0.18 -8.66
C ASP A 9 1.27 -0.46 -10.12
N ASP A 10 1.82 0.30 -11.03
CA ASP A 10 1.54 0.15 -12.46
C ASP A 10 2.43 -0.90 -13.15
N GLU A 11 3.44 -1.42 -12.45
CA GLU A 11 4.30 -2.45 -13.01
C GLU A 11 3.62 -3.82 -12.97
N SER A 12 3.64 -4.53 -14.10
CA SER A 12 2.85 -5.75 -14.25
C SER A 12 3.36 -6.94 -13.43
N ASP A 13 4.63 -6.94 -13.05
CA ASP A 13 5.23 -8.05 -12.31
C ASP A 13 5.15 -7.90 -10.79
N VAL A 14 4.61 -6.80 -10.31
CA VAL A 14 4.52 -6.53 -8.87
C VAL A 14 3.62 -7.54 -8.18
N GLU A 15 2.49 -7.87 -8.78
CA GLU A 15 1.56 -8.82 -8.18
C GLU A 15 2.20 -10.18 -7.94
N SER A 16 2.86 -10.75 -8.96
CA SER A 16 3.48 -12.07 -8.80
C SER A 16 4.61 -12.04 -7.79
N MET A 17 5.37 -10.94 -7.75
CA MET A 17 6.46 -10.79 -6.80
C MET A 17 5.93 -10.76 -5.36
N PHE A 18 4.89 -9.99 -5.10
CA PHE A 18 4.29 -9.93 -3.78
C PHE A 18 3.67 -11.26 -3.37
N ARG A 19 2.95 -11.91 -4.28
CA ARG A 19 2.35 -13.21 -3.98
C ARG A 19 3.39 -14.28 -3.67
N GLN A 20 4.54 -14.21 -4.32
CA GLN A 20 5.63 -15.13 -4.05
C GLN A 20 6.25 -14.89 -2.68
N HIS A 21 6.54 -13.65 -2.34
CA HIS A 21 7.16 -13.31 -1.05
C HIS A 21 6.24 -13.55 0.15
N PHE A 22 4.94 -13.41 -0.03
CA PHE A 22 3.98 -13.59 1.04
C PHE A 22 3.15 -14.87 0.90
N ARG A 23 3.65 -15.83 0.13
CA ARG A 23 2.93 -17.07 -0.17
C ARG A 23 2.45 -17.80 1.08
N ARG A 24 3.30 -17.92 2.09
CA ARG A 24 2.96 -18.64 3.32
C ARG A 24 1.86 -17.93 4.10
N ASP A 25 1.95 -16.61 4.19
CA ASP A 25 0.95 -15.82 4.89
C ASP A 25 -0.41 -15.91 4.21
N LEU A 26 -0.40 -15.87 2.87
CA LEU A 26 -1.63 -15.95 2.09
C LEU A 26 -2.26 -17.34 2.21
N ARG A 27 -1.46 -18.39 2.17
CA ARG A 27 -1.95 -19.77 2.34
C ARG A 27 -2.51 -20.00 3.74
N ALA A 28 -1.88 -19.41 4.74
CA ALA A 28 -2.33 -19.55 6.13
C ALA A 28 -3.57 -18.70 6.43
N GLY A 29 -3.99 -17.88 5.49
CA GLY A 29 -5.16 -17.03 5.69
C GLY A 29 -4.93 -15.86 6.63
N ARG A 30 -3.68 -15.49 6.87
CA ARG A 30 -3.38 -14.34 7.74
C ARG A 30 -3.95 -13.05 7.17
N PHE A 31 -3.88 -12.90 5.86
CA PHE A 31 -4.46 -11.78 5.13
C PHE A 31 -4.59 -12.16 3.66
N THR A 32 -5.34 -11.37 2.93
CA THR A 32 -5.37 -11.46 1.46
C THR A 32 -4.72 -10.21 0.89
N MET A 33 -4.29 -10.30 -0.36
CA MET A 33 -3.74 -9.16 -1.09
C MET A 33 -4.54 -8.92 -2.33
N GLU A 34 -4.87 -7.66 -2.58
CA GLU A 34 -5.48 -7.24 -3.82
C GLU A 34 -4.59 -6.21 -4.48
N PHE A 35 -4.72 -6.07 -5.79
CA PHE A 35 -3.79 -5.26 -6.57
C PHE A 35 -4.57 -4.32 -7.48
N ALA A 36 -4.10 -3.08 -7.54
CA ALA A 36 -4.61 -2.09 -8.48
C ALA A 36 -3.45 -1.57 -9.30
N ASN A 37 -3.64 -1.44 -10.59
CA ASN A 37 -2.56 -1.02 -11.50
C ASN A 37 -2.55 0.49 -11.78
N SER A 38 -3.39 1.24 -11.09
CA SER A 38 -3.45 2.69 -11.22
C SER A 38 -4.12 3.29 -10.00
N ALA A 39 -3.91 4.58 -9.79
CA ALA A 39 -4.56 5.28 -8.69
C ALA A 39 -6.09 5.34 -8.84
N PRO A 40 -6.65 5.62 -10.03
CA PRO A 40 -8.10 5.57 -10.19
C PRO A 40 -8.70 4.20 -9.87
N ALA A 41 -8.03 3.11 -10.30
CA ALA A 41 -8.50 1.76 -10.00
C ALA A 41 -8.48 1.49 -8.49
N ALA A 42 -7.44 1.96 -7.81
CA ALA A 42 -7.33 1.81 -6.36
C ALA A 42 -8.45 2.57 -5.65
N LEU A 43 -8.75 3.79 -6.09
CA LEU A 43 -9.81 4.59 -5.48
C LEU A 43 -11.18 3.93 -5.66
N GLU A 44 -11.42 3.28 -6.81
CA GLU A 44 -12.65 2.54 -7.02
C GLU A 44 -12.76 1.36 -6.06
N GLN A 45 -11.68 0.62 -5.86
CA GLN A 45 -11.69 -0.51 -4.92
C GLN A 45 -11.95 -0.04 -3.49
N VAL A 46 -11.33 1.06 -3.09
CA VAL A 46 -11.50 1.61 -1.74
C VAL A 46 -12.95 2.02 -1.49
N LYS A 47 -13.64 2.51 -2.52
CA LYS A 47 -15.04 2.92 -2.39
C LYS A 47 -15.99 1.73 -2.28
N ARG A 48 -15.70 0.64 -3.02
CA ARG A 48 -16.63 -0.48 -3.14
C ARG A 48 -16.43 -1.55 -2.07
N ASN A 49 -15.20 -1.75 -1.64
CA ASN A 49 -14.85 -2.85 -0.73
C ASN A 49 -14.73 -2.36 0.70
N PRO A 50 -14.78 -3.28 1.68
CA PRO A 50 -14.47 -2.91 3.05
C PRO A 50 -13.07 -2.29 3.15
N ASP A 51 -12.81 -1.59 4.25
CA ASP A 51 -11.54 -0.90 4.45
C ASP A 51 -10.38 -1.88 4.37
N PRO A 52 -9.36 -1.61 3.54
CA PRO A 52 -8.13 -2.38 3.63
C PRO A 52 -7.43 -2.09 4.95
N SER A 53 -6.72 -3.07 5.47
CA SER A 53 -5.93 -2.90 6.68
C SER A 53 -4.70 -2.05 6.42
N LEU A 54 -4.25 -2.03 5.17
CA LEU A 54 -3.05 -1.31 4.77
C LEU A 54 -3.10 -1.11 3.26
N ILE A 55 -2.65 0.06 2.80
CA ILE A 55 -2.43 0.32 1.39
C ILE A 55 -0.94 0.56 1.18
N LEU A 56 -0.36 -0.15 0.21
CA LEU A 56 1.01 0.09 -0.25
C LEU A 56 0.91 0.68 -1.63
N SER A 57 1.44 1.86 -1.85
CA SER A 57 1.31 2.54 -3.13
C SER A 57 2.63 3.06 -3.65
N ASP A 58 2.90 2.79 -4.93
CA ASP A 58 3.97 3.45 -5.63
C ASP A 58 3.62 4.94 -5.78
N ILE A 59 4.63 5.79 -5.78
CA ILE A 59 4.43 7.22 -5.99
C ILE A 59 4.35 7.54 -7.48
N ASN A 60 5.28 6.99 -8.26
CA ASN A 60 5.41 7.37 -9.67
C ASN A 60 4.58 6.44 -10.56
N MET A 61 3.40 6.88 -10.91
CA MET A 61 2.50 6.18 -11.82
C MET A 61 1.98 7.14 -12.88
N PRO A 62 1.74 6.64 -14.11
CA PRO A 62 1.18 7.50 -15.16
C PRO A 62 -0.19 8.05 -14.76
N GLY A 63 -0.46 9.27 -15.16
CA GLY A 63 -1.71 9.94 -14.79
C GLY A 63 -1.65 10.44 -13.36
N MET A 64 -2.48 9.88 -12.49
CA MET A 64 -2.49 10.28 -11.08
C MET A 64 -1.36 9.58 -10.33
N SER A 65 -0.51 10.35 -9.64
CA SER A 65 0.56 9.79 -8.83
C SER A 65 0.03 9.28 -7.51
N GLY A 66 0.87 8.50 -6.81
CA GLY A 66 0.51 8.05 -5.46
C GLY A 66 0.34 9.19 -4.47
N LEU A 67 1.14 10.26 -4.62
CA LEU A 67 1.01 11.43 -3.75
C LEU A 67 -0.30 12.18 -4.01
N GLU A 68 -0.76 12.22 -5.25
CA GLU A 68 -2.05 12.81 -5.58
C GLU A 68 -3.22 11.94 -5.08
N MET A 69 -3.05 10.62 -5.12
CA MET A 69 -4.06 9.69 -4.66
C MET A 69 -4.25 9.76 -3.14
N LEU A 70 -3.17 9.99 -2.40
CA LEU A 70 -3.15 9.88 -0.94
C LEU A 70 -4.22 10.73 -0.25
N PRO A 71 -4.35 12.03 -0.54
CA PRO A 71 -5.41 12.81 0.12
C PRO A 71 -6.82 12.33 -0.23
N ARG A 72 -7.02 11.77 -1.41
CA ARG A 72 -8.31 11.23 -1.81
C ARG A 72 -8.66 9.98 -1.03
N VAL A 73 -7.67 9.11 -0.79
CA VAL A 73 -7.86 7.93 0.06
C VAL A 73 -8.18 8.37 1.50
N LYS A 74 -7.42 9.32 2.02
CA LYS A 74 -7.63 9.80 3.40
C LYS A 74 -9.00 10.45 3.57
N ALA A 75 -9.51 11.10 2.54
CA ALA A 75 -10.86 11.68 2.59
C ALA A 75 -11.94 10.59 2.61
N ALA A 76 -11.74 9.52 1.85
CA ALA A 76 -12.72 8.43 1.76
C ALA A 76 -12.62 7.47 2.95
N ARG A 77 -11.41 7.16 3.40
CA ARG A 77 -11.13 6.19 4.46
C ARG A 77 -10.04 6.74 5.37
N PRO A 78 -10.36 7.67 6.28
CA PRO A 78 -9.34 8.37 7.07
C PRO A 78 -8.51 7.47 7.99
N ASN A 79 -9.04 6.31 8.36
CA ASN A 79 -8.33 5.44 9.30
C ASN A 79 -7.46 4.38 8.62
N VAL A 80 -7.47 4.30 7.29
CA VAL A 80 -6.66 3.32 6.57
C VAL A 80 -5.23 3.84 6.44
N PRO A 81 -4.23 3.10 6.95
CA PRO A 81 -2.83 3.53 6.82
C PRO A 81 -2.34 3.31 5.39
N VAL A 82 -1.57 4.27 4.87
CA VAL A 82 -0.99 4.21 3.54
C VAL A 82 0.53 4.32 3.67
N ILE A 83 1.25 3.34 3.15
CA ILE A 83 2.71 3.38 3.05
C ILE A 83 3.07 3.68 1.60
N MET A 84 3.86 4.72 1.39
CA MET A 84 4.33 5.07 0.06
C MET A 84 5.61 4.33 -0.26
N VAL A 85 5.74 3.87 -1.50
CA VAL A 85 6.91 3.13 -1.97
C VAL A 85 7.42 3.84 -3.23
N THR A 86 8.71 4.12 -3.31
CA THR A 86 9.25 4.82 -4.46
C THR A 86 10.71 4.45 -4.71
N ALA A 87 11.12 4.56 -5.98
CA ALA A 87 12.53 4.46 -6.35
C ALA A 87 13.29 5.73 -5.97
N TYR A 88 12.58 6.82 -5.72
CA TYR A 88 13.17 8.13 -5.42
C TYR A 88 12.91 8.49 -3.96
N GLY A 89 13.81 8.05 -3.09
CA GLY A 89 13.66 8.22 -1.65
C GLY A 89 14.28 9.48 -1.10
N ASP A 90 14.16 10.62 -1.82
CA ASP A 90 14.74 11.85 -1.33
C ASP A 90 13.93 12.44 -0.17
N GLU A 91 14.57 13.33 0.57
CA GLU A 91 13.98 13.91 1.78
C GLU A 91 12.75 14.76 1.46
N ALA A 92 12.75 15.47 0.32
CA ALA A 92 11.62 16.30 -0.08
C ALA A 92 10.37 15.45 -0.35
N THR A 93 10.54 14.31 -1.04
CA THR A 93 9.45 13.40 -1.32
C THR A 93 8.92 12.77 -0.05
N ARG A 94 9.81 12.34 0.85
CA ARG A 94 9.42 11.77 2.14
C ARG A 94 8.63 12.77 2.97
N LYS A 95 9.10 14.01 3.02
CA LYS A 95 8.43 15.06 3.77
C LYS A 95 7.04 15.33 3.21
N LYS A 96 6.92 15.38 1.89
CA LYS A 96 5.64 15.62 1.23
C LYS A 96 4.65 14.49 1.52
N ALA A 97 5.11 13.24 1.47
CA ALA A 97 4.27 12.10 1.77
C ALA A 97 3.76 12.16 3.21
N THR A 98 4.64 12.48 4.15
CA THR A 98 4.27 12.59 5.56
C THR A 98 3.25 13.70 5.77
N GLU A 99 3.44 14.85 5.13
CA GLU A 99 2.52 15.98 5.23
C GLU A 99 1.14 15.63 4.70
N LEU A 100 1.07 14.78 3.67
CA LEU A 100 -0.19 14.34 3.10
C LEU A 100 -0.85 13.20 3.88
N GLY A 101 -0.21 12.73 4.94
CA GLY A 101 -0.81 11.73 5.81
C GLY A 101 -0.34 10.30 5.62
N ALA A 102 0.79 10.08 4.94
CA ALA A 102 1.34 8.73 4.80
C ALA A 102 1.76 8.20 6.18
N ALA A 103 1.45 6.93 6.42
CA ALA A 103 1.83 6.27 7.67
C ALA A 103 3.25 5.74 7.63
N GLY A 104 3.83 5.57 6.44
CA GLY A 104 5.18 5.10 6.28
C GLY A 104 5.71 5.38 4.88
N PHE A 105 7.00 5.11 4.69
CA PHE A 105 7.70 5.41 3.45
C PHE A 105 8.81 4.38 3.25
N LEU A 106 8.79 3.70 2.12
CA LEU A 106 9.81 2.72 1.76
C LEU A 106 10.43 3.06 0.41
N THR A 107 11.70 2.73 0.24
CA THR A 107 12.37 2.93 -1.04
C THR A 107 12.56 1.58 -1.74
N LYS A 108 12.51 1.61 -3.07
CA LYS A 108 12.79 0.43 -3.89
C LYS A 108 14.31 0.26 -4.03
N PRO A 109 14.81 -0.97 -4.12
CA PRO A 109 14.06 -2.23 -4.10
C PRO A 109 13.51 -2.52 -2.70
N ILE A 110 12.30 -3.10 -2.66
CA ILE A 110 11.62 -3.34 -1.38
C ILE A 110 12.39 -4.37 -0.56
N ASP A 111 12.66 -4.03 0.70
CA ASP A 111 13.14 -4.99 1.67
C ASP A 111 11.91 -5.70 2.25
N PHE A 112 11.66 -6.93 1.79
CA PHE A 112 10.46 -7.66 2.19
C PHE A 112 10.46 -8.06 3.65
N GLY A 113 11.63 -8.19 4.26
CA GLY A 113 11.71 -8.41 5.71
C GLY A 113 11.21 -7.22 6.51
N LEU A 114 11.62 -6.02 6.09
CA LEU A 114 11.17 -4.78 6.70
C LEU A 114 9.67 -4.58 6.48
N LEU A 115 9.20 -4.84 5.26
CA LEU A 115 7.78 -4.73 4.95
C LEU A 115 6.95 -5.71 5.77
N ARG A 116 7.42 -6.93 5.95
CA ARG A 116 6.73 -7.93 6.77
C ARG A 116 6.56 -7.44 8.20
N ARG A 117 7.59 -6.81 8.77
CA ARG A 117 7.50 -6.25 10.12
C ARG A 117 6.45 -5.15 10.20
N GLU A 118 6.40 -4.28 9.19
CA GLU A 118 5.39 -3.23 9.13
C GLU A 118 3.98 -3.81 9.09
N ILE A 119 3.78 -4.84 8.27
CA ILE A 119 2.49 -5.51 8.17
C ILE A 119 2.11 -6.15 9.51
N ASP A 120 3.04 -6.88 10.11
CA ASP A 120 2.79 -7.58 11.37
C ASP A 120 2.41 -6.61 12.49
N GLN A 121 3.10 -5.50 12.60
CA GLN A 121 2.80 -4.49 13.62
C GLN A 121 1.40 -3.93 13.46
N ARG A 122 1.00 -3.66 12.22
CA ARG A 122 -0.33 -3.09 11.96
C ARG A 122 -1.42 -4.10 12.18
N MET A 123 -1.19 -5.36 11.88
CA MET A 123 -2.16 -6.42 12.14
C MET A 123 -2.35 -6.67 13.64
N GLU A 124 -1.29 -6.58 14.41
CA GLU A 124 -1.38 -6.70 15.85
C GLU A 124 -2.23 -5.59 16.46
N ARG A 125 -2.13 -4.38 15.91
CA ARG A 125 -2.91 -3.23 16.40
C ARG A 125 -4.40 -3.37 16.08
N THR A 126 -4.74 -4.09 15.02
CA THR A 126 -6.13 -4.26 14.60
C THR A 126 -6.78 -5.52 15.18
N ALA A 127 -6.00 -6.37 15.81
CA ALA A 127 -6.49 -7.64 16.35
C ALA A 127 -7.33 -7.46 17.63
#